data_42c93cdd637c3b7f47a9d001db4b3af4
#
_entry.id   42c93cdd637c3b7f47a9d001db4b3af4
#
_cell.length_a   1.000
_cell.length_b   1.000
_cell.length_c   1.000
_cell.angle_alpha   90.00
_cell.angle_beta   90.00
_cell.angle_gamma   90.00
#
_symmetry.space_group_name_H-M   'P 1'
#
loop_
_entity.id
_entity.type
_entity.pdbx_description
1 polymer ?
#
loop_
_entity_poly.entity_id
_entity_poly.type
_entity_poly.pdbx_seq_one_letter_code
_entity_poly.pdbx_strand_id
1 'polypeptide(L)'
;MPGLPLEGVKVVDFTQVMLGPCCTQMLGDWGADVIKIERVGAGDLSRWSIDDPAGPLNPVFCSLNRNKRSIALDLRSESGRAIVRRLIERADVVVNNFRAGVMERMGLGYEALAALNPRIIFAVGTGFGTEGPYAHKGGQDVLAQAMSGVMARKCDPSEPMTIYPTALADYSAGMHLVQGILLALLQRERAGRGQSISVSLYDSMLAMQMQEAAMWLMRGRDFSWGAMPYTGVFATTDGAIVIVGAFKANPLHEISLALGLDDLSADPRFADLEASRRNRSALHEILRARIATADTAHWIARLEERDLLAAPVRSLGEALADPQTAVNAMIVRRDGKISLGLVGSPVHLSDAEFALRHAPPALGEDGEAILAEHGFTAAEIAGFKSEGVVG
;
A
#
# COMPACT_ATOMS: atom_id res chain seq x y z
N MET A 1 28.80 4.75 7.81
CA MET A 1 27.88 3.83 7.12
C MET A 1 27.65 4.39 5.74
N PRO A 2 27.49 3.58 4.69
CA PRO A 2 27.04 4.09 3.41
C PRO A 2 25.72 4.85 3.63
N GLY A 3 25.45 5.90 2.81
CA GLY A 3 24.22 6.67 2.88
C GLY A 3 22.98 5.83 2.55
N LEU A 4 21.79 6.42 2.66
CA LEU A 4 20.55 5.72 2.28
C LEU A 4 20.51 5.48 0.75
N PRO A 5 19.90 4.38 0.28
CA PRO A 5 19.92 3.97 -1.14
C PRO A 5 19.46 5.03 -2.15
N LEU A 6 18.54 5.93 -1.75
CA LEU A 6 18.01 6.99 -2.59
C LEU A 6 18.52 8.39 -2.18
N GLU A 7 19.62 8.45 -1.40
CA GLU A 7 20.24 9.72 -1.06
C GLU A 7 20.66 10.46 -2.34
N GLY A 8 20.31 11.75 -2.42
CA GLY A 8 20.53 12.59 -3.59
C GLY A 8 19.43 12.54 -4.66
N VAL A 9 18.51 11.57 -4.60
CA VAL A 9 17.33 11.54 -5.49
C VAL A 9 16.33 12.59 -5.04
N LYS A 10 15.88 13.45 -5.98
CA LYS A 10 14.92 14.53 -5.74
C LYS A 10 13.57 14.22 -6.39
N VAL A 11 12.53 14.27 -5.59
CA VAL A 11 11.16 13.93 -6.00
C VAL A 11 10.24 15.14 -5.83
N VAL A 12 9.54 15.52 -6.89
CA VAL A 12 8.43 16.49 -6.83
C VAL A 12 7.12 15.70 -6.81
N ASP A 13 6.42 15.79 -5.68
CA ASP A 13 5.26 14.97 -5.34
C ASP A 13 3.96 15.78 -5.42
N PHE A 14 3.14 15.52 -6.44
CA PHE A 14 1.79 16.11 -6.60
C PHE A 14 0.68 15.18 -6.09
N THR A 15 1.04 14.08 -5.46
CA THR A 15 0.08 13.03 -5.12
C THR A 15 -0.82 13.41 -3.96
N GLN A 16 -1.99 12.78 -3.92
CA GLN A 16 -2.98 12.98 -2.86
C GLN A 16 -3.58 11.64 -2.40
N VAL A 17 -4.13 11.62 -1.22
CA VAL A 17 -4.83 10.53 -0.57
C VAL A 17 -3.90 9.35 -0.25
N MET A 18 -3.85 8.28 -1.06
CA MET A 18 -3.12 7.07 -0.64
C MET A 18 -2.15 6.52 -1.68
N LEU A 19 -2.56 6.12 -2.88
CA LEU A 19 -1.71 5.44 -3.87
C LEU A 19 -0.36 6.14 -4.07
N GLY A 20 -0.40 7.40 -4.46
CA GLY A 20 0.80 8.19 -4.73
C GLY A 20 1.58 8.55 -3.46
N PRO A 21 0.92 9.08 -2.41
CA PRO A 21 1.62 9.38 -1.16
C PRO A 21 2.31 8.16 -0.52
N CYS A 22 1.73 6.95 -0.63
CA CYS A 22 2.37 5.71 -0.21
C CYS A 22 3.68 5.47 -0.99
N CYS A 23 3.66 5.65 -2.30
CA CYS A 23 4.84 5.55 -3.15
C CYS A 23 5.91 6.57 -2.74
N THR A 24 5.57 7.85 -2.68
CA THR A 24 6.54 8.92 -2.41
C THR A 24 7.06 8.90 -0.97
N GLN A 25 6.25 8.43 0.01
CA GLN A 25 6.75 8.15 1.35
C GLN A 25 7.83 7.06 1.35
N MET A 26 7.62 5.95 0.62
CA MET A 26 8.60 4.88 0.52
C MET A 26 9.92 5.40 -0.07
N LEU A 27 9.87 6.26 -1.09
CA LEU A 27 11.08 6.91 -1.64
C LEU A 27 11.76 7.80 -0.58
N GLY A 28 10.97 8.59 0.16
CA GLY A 28 11.46 9.40 1.27
C GLY A 28 12.08 8.57 2.40
N ASP A 29 11.48 7.44 2.77
CA ASP A 29 11.98 6.54 3.81
C ASP A 29 13.39 6.01 3.49
N TRP A 30 13.70 5.86 2.22
CA TRP A 30 15.00 5.38 1.75
C TRP A 30 15.94 6.47 1.23
N GLY A 31 15.71 7.72 1.60
CA GLY A 31 16.70 8.79 1.42
C GLY A 31 16.36 9.85 0.41
N ALA A 32 15.35 9.66 -0.44
CA ALA A 32 14.96 10.69 -1.41
C ALA A 32 14.54 11.99 -0.70
N ASP A 33 14.87 13.12 -1.29
CA ASP A 33 14.34 14.44 -0.91
C ASP A 33 13.01 14.64 -1.62
N VAL A 34 11.91 14.52 -0.87
CA VAL A 34 10.56 14.57 -1.41
C VAL A 34 9.92 15.92 -1.09
N ILE A 35 9.67 16.72 -2.13
CA ILE A 35 8.93 17.99 -2.04
C ILE A 35 7.49 17.74 -2.45
N LYS A 36 6.57 17.79 -1.47
CA LYS A 36 5.14 17.66 -1.69
C LYS A 36 4.53 19.01 -2.07
N ILE A 37 3.95 19.05 -3.26
CA ILE A 37 3.22 20.21 -3.77
C ILE A 37 1.77 20.10 -3.35
N GLU A 38 1.32 21.04 -2.56
CA GLU A 38 -0.04 21.06 -2.02
C GLU A 38 -0.81 22.30 -2.49
N ARG A 39 -2.13 22.22 -2.45
CA ARG A 39 -2.98 23.37 -2.79
C ARG A 39 -3.04 24.35 -1.62
N VAL A 40 -2.87 25.63 -1.89
CA VAL A 40 -3.01 26.69 -0.90
C VAL A 40 -4.35 26.56 -0.15
N GLY A 41 -4.32 26.66 1.16
CA GLY A 41 -5.44 26.64 2.09
C GLY A 41 -6.09 25.28 2.33
N ALA A 42 -6.05 24.35 1.35
CA ALA A 42 -6.72 23.05 1.48
C ALA A 42 -5.75 21.87 1.63
N GLY A 43 -4.58 21.91 1.00
CA GLY A 43 -3.62 20.82 1.02
C GLY A 43 -4.09 19.56 0.33
N ASP A 44 -3.49 18.45 0.75
CA ASP A 44 -3.88 17.09 0.39
C ASP A 44 -5.25 16.75 1.02
N LEU A 45 -6.12 16.08 0.26
CA LEU A 45 -7.44 15.67 0.73
C LEU A 45 -7.39 14.80 1.99
N SER A 46 -6.33 14.03 2.18
CA SER A 46 -6.14 13.19 3.37
C SER A 46 -5.96 13.99 4.67
N ARG A 47 -5.65 15.29 4.59
CA ARG A 47 -5.60 16.16 5.78
C ARG A 47 -6.96 16.34 6.46
N TRP A 48 -8.05 16.07 5.70
CA TRP A 48 -9.44 16.28 6.13
C TRP A 48 -10.29 15.00 6.02
N SER A 49 -9.66 13.83 5.85
CA SER A 49 -10.38 12.57 5.57
C SER A 49 -11.17 12.01 6.75
N ILE A 50 -10.76 12.35 7.96
CA ILE A 50 -11.50 12.04 9.20
C ILE A 50 -11.59 13.30 10.05
N ASP A 51 -12.68 13.41 10.80
CA ASP A 51 -12.81 14.42 11.84
C ASP A 51 -12.05 13.94 13.09
N ASP A 52 -10.89 14.54 13.35
CA ASP A 52 -10.04 14.20 14.50
C ASP A 52 -9.89 15.42 15.41
N PRO A 53 -10.65 15.47 16.51
CA PRO A 53 -10.56 16.56 17.48
C PRO A 53 -9.27 16.51 18.32
N ALA A 54 -8.50 15.42 18.26
CA ALA A 54 -7.33 15.23 19.11
C ALA A 54 -6.09 16.02 18.65
N GLY A 55 -6.10 16.59 17.45
CA GLY A 55 -4.92 17.36 17.04
C GLY A 55 -4.98 17.94 15.61
N PRO A 56 -4.00 18.80 15.28
CA PRO A 56 -3.93 19.45 13.98
C PRO A 56 -3.41 18.53 12.85
N LEU A 57 -2.95 17.32 13.18
CA LEU A 57 -2.40 16.36 12.23
C LEU A 57 -3.35 15.17 12.09
N ASN A 58 -3.99 15.08 10.94
CA ASN A 58 -4.87 13.94 10.63
C ASN A 58 -4.05 12.64 10.53
N PRO A 59 -4.39 11.56 11.28
CA PRO A 59 -3.65 10.30 11.26
C PRO A 59 -3.53 9.66 9.87
N VAL A 60 -4.54 9.83 9.00
CA VAL A 60 -4.50 9.31 7.62
C VAL A 60 -3.41 10.03 6.81
N PHE A 61 -3.34 11.37 6.90
CA PHE A 61 -2.25 12.13 6.28
C PHE A 61 -0.89 11.73 6.85
N CYS A 62 -0.78 11.64 8.17
CA CYS A 62 0.47 11.32 8.86
C CYS A 62 1.02 9.94 8.47
N SER A 63 0.15 8.96 8.25
CA SER A 63 0.55 7.59 7.90
C SER A 63 1.29 7.48 6.55
N LEU A 64 1.16 8.50 5.67
CA LEU A 64 1.60 8.47 4.28
C LEU A 64 2.56 9.61 3.89
N ASN A 65 2.90 10.50 4.82
CA ASN A 65 3.62 11.73 4.47
C ASN A 65 4.83 12.05 5.37
N ARG A 66 5.32 11.06 6.14
CA ARG A 66 6.62 11.21 6.83
C ARG A 66 7.76 11.33 5.80
N ASN A 67 8.88 11.88 6.21
CA ASN A 67 10.06 12.06 5.38
C ASN A 67 9.83 12.89 4.10
N LYS A 68 8.80 13.77 4.13
CA LYS A 68 8.52 14.75 3.06
C LYS A 68 8.64 16.16 3.60
N ARG A 69 8.85 17.11 2.68
CA ARG A 69 8.77 18.55 2.90
C ARG A 69 7.56 19.09 2.14
N SER A 70 6.83 20.06 2.68
CA SER A 70 5.61 20.60 2.07
C SER A 70 5.79 22.04 1.60
N ILE A 71 5.31 22.32 0.37
CA ILE A 71 5.09 23.65 -0.14
C ILE A 71 3.65 23.78 -0.66
N ALA A 72 2.95 24.81 -0.24
CA ALA A 72 1.60 25.10 -0.71
C ALA A 72 1.66 26.11 -1.87
N LEU A 73 1.14 25.71 -3.06
CA LEU A 73 1.20 26.50 -4.31
C LEU A 73 -0.18 26.59 -4.98
N ASP A 74 -0.52 27.77 -5.49
CA ASP A 74 -1.67 27.93 -6.42
C ASP A 74 -1.24 27.62 -7.86
N LEU A 75 -1.45 26.39 -8.29
CA LEU A 75 -1.13 25.93 -9.66
C LEU A 75 -2.09 26.46 -10.73
N ARG A 76 -3.14 27.20 -10.37
CA ARG A 76 -3.98 27.91 -11.34
C ARG A 76 -3.28 29.17 -11.83
N SER A 77 -2.43 29.77 -11.01
CA SER A 77 -1.60 30.92 -11.37
C SER A 77 -0.42 30.51 -12.26
N GLU A 78 0.02 31.41 -13.16
CA GLU A 78 1.24 31.18 -13.96
C GLU A 78 2.49 31.21 -13.06
N SER A 79 2.52 32.07 -12.05
CA SER A 79 3.63 32.18 -11.10
C SER A 79 3.80 30.85 -10.33
N GLY A 80 2.71 30.21 -9.87
CA GLY A 80 2.77 28.91 -9.19
C GLY A 80 3.30 27.80 -10.11
N ARG A 81 2.88 27.77 -11.39
CA ARG A 81 3.42 26.81 -12.36
C ARG A 81 4.89 27.11 -12.72
N ALA A 82 5.30 28.37 -12.78
CA ALA A 82 6.69 28.76 -12.99
C ALA A 82 7.60 28.31 -11.85
N ILE A 83 7.15 28.44 -10.59
CA ILE A 83 7.84 27.88 -9.43
C ILE A 83 8.04 26.38 -9.61
N VAL A 84 6.98 25.64 -9.92
CA VAL A 84 7.05 24.19 -10.13
C VAL A 84 8.05 23.80 -11.22
N ARG A 85 8.03 24.49 -12.38
CA ARG A 85 9.00 24.21 -13.47
C ARG A 85 10.44 24.37 -12.96
N ARG A 86 10.72 25.38 -12.17
CA ARG A 86 12.05 25.60 -11.58
C ARG A 86 12.46 24.52 -10.56
N LEU A 87 11.52 23.96 -9.80
CA LEU A 87 11.77 22.78 -8.95
C LEU A 87 12.14 21.56 -9.82
N ILE A 88 11.42 21.37 -10.93
CA ILE A 88 11.58 20.20 -11.81
C ILE A 88 12.88 20.23 -12.63
N GLU A 89 13.45 21.38 -12.91
CA GLU A 89 14.78 21.50 -13.56
C GLU A 89 15.87 20.70 -12.84
N ARG A 90 15.72 20.52 -11.53
CA ARG A 90 16.68 19.80 -10.65
C ARG A 90 16.12 18.51 -10.07
N ALA A 91 14.91 18.12 -10.45
CA ALA A 91 14.28 16.93 -9.97
C ALA A 91 14.70 15.69 -10.77
N ASP A 92 14.69 14.54 -10.12
CA ASP A 92 14.88 13.25 -10.75
C ASP A 92 13.55 12.60 -11.12
N VAL A 93 12.54 12.80 -10.29
CA VAL A 93 11.22 12.15 -10.41
C VAL A 93 10.12 13.17 -10.16
N VAL A 94 9.09 13.14 -11.00
CA VAL A 94 7.80 13.79 -10.75
C VAL A 94 6.77 12.69 -10.57
N VAL A 95 6.00 12.75 -9.49
CA VAL A 95 4.95 11.77 -9.20
C VAL A 95 3.61 12.47 -9.08
N ASN A 96 2.59 11.92 -9.74
CA ASN A 96 1.21 12.39 -9.58
C ASN A 96 0.21 11.24 -9.62
N ASN A 97 -0.97 11.45 -9.07
CA ASN A 97 -2.09 10.51 -9.17
C ASN A 97 -3.39 11.22 -9.58
N PHE A 98 -3.26 12.24 -10.42
CA PHE A 98 -4.39 12.91 -11.03
C PHE A 98 -5.00 12.08 -12.15
N ARG A 99 -6.23 12.43 -12.52
CA ARG A 99 -6.86 11.84 -13.71
C ARG A 99 -6.06 12.20 -14.96
N ALA A 100 -6.11 11.31 -15.95
CA ALA A 100 -5.46 11.53 -17.25
C ALA A 100 -5.77 12.93 -17.82
N GLY A 101 -4.76 13.59 -18.36
CA GLY A 101 -4.86 14.91 -18.96
C GLY A 101 -4.84 16.10 -17.99
N VAL A 102 -4.82 15.89 -16.67
CA VAL A 102 -4.77 17.00 -15.70
C VAL A 102 -3.42 17.71 -15.73
N MET A 103 -2.33 16.97 -15.66
CA MET A 103 -0.98 17.54 -15.71
C MET A 103 -0.71 18.21 -17.05
N GLU A 104 -1.16 17.62 -18.15
CA GLU A 104 -1.04 18.17 -19.51
C GLU A 104 -1.75 19.53 -19.64
N ARG A 105 -2.97 19.65 -19.12
CA ARG A 105 -3.72 20.92 -19.11
C ARG A 105 -3.05 22.04 -18.30
N MET A 106 -2.23 21.66 -17.31
CA MET A 106 -1.42 22.62 -16.54
C MET A 106 -0.08 22.96 -17.21
N GLY A 107 0.24 22.34 -18.36
CA GLY A 107 1.55 22.47 -19.00
C GLY A 107 2.67 21.76 -18.20
N LEU A 108 2.32 20.76 -17.41
CA LEU A 108 3.21 19.95 -16.55
C LEU A 108 3.17 18.47 -16.94
N GLY A 109 2.68 18.13 -18.13
CA GLY A 109 2.72 16.76 -18.67
C GLY A 109 4.13 16.34 -19.07
N TYR A 110 4.31 15.03 -19.31
CA TYR A 110 5.63 14.44 -19.57
C TYR A 110 6.42 15.16 -20.67
N GLU A 111 5.82 15.41 -21.82
CA GLU A 111 6.51 16.03 -22.96
C GLU A 111 7.07 17.43 -22.61
N ALA A 112 6.28 18.22 -21.88
CA ALA A 112 6.71 19.57 -21.46
C ALA A 112 7.84 19.47 -20.43
N LEU A 113 7.76 18.52 -19.50
CA LEU A 113 8.77 18.34 -18.47
C LEU A 113 10.05 17.68 -19.01
N ALA A 114 9.95 16.76 -19.96
CA ALA A 114 11.09 16.14 -20.64
C ALA A 114 11.86 17.14 -21.52
N ALA A 115 11.17 18.14 -22.11
CA ALA A 115 11.81 19.25 -22.81
C ALA A 115 12.61 20.16 -21.86
N LEU A 116 12.16 20.33 -20.62
CA LEU A 116 12.82 21.10 -19.58
C LEU A 116 13.97 20.31 -18.94
N ASN A 117 13.75 19.03 -18.65
CA ASN A 117 14.71 18.13 -18.03
C ASN A 117 14.66 16.76 -18.72
N PRO A 118 15.55 16.48 -19.69
CA PRO A 118 15.55 15.22 -20.43
C PRO A 118 15.81 13.97 -19.60
N ARG A 119 16.27 14.12 -18.34
CA ARG A 119 16.50 13.02 -17.40
C ARG A 119 15.31 12.76 -16.48
N ILE A 120 14.22 13.53 -16.60
CA ILE A 120 13.08 13.43 -15.69
C ILE A 120 12.35 12.08 -15.85
N ILE A 121 12.03 11.46 -14.73
CA ILE A 121 11.13 10.32 -14.66
C ILE A 121 9.76 10.87 -14.26
N PHE A 122 8.76 10.67 -15.13
CA PHE A 122 7.38 11.12 -14.90
C PHE A 122 6.51 9.92 -14.53
N ALA A 123 6.14 9.82 -13.26
CA ALA A 123 5.41 8.69 -12.72
C ALA A 123 3.95 9.05 -12.46
N VAL A 124 3.02 8.29 -13.03
CA VAL A 124 1.59 8.52 -12.87
C VAL A 124 0.87 7.29 -12.32
N GLY A 125 0.12 7.48 -11.23
CA GLY A 125 -0.83 6.51 -10.69
C GLY A 125 -2.26 6.86 -11.10
N THR A 126 -3.00 5.93 -11.69
CA THR A 126 -4.38 6.14 -12.15
C THR A 126 -5.34 5.08 -11.62
N GLY A 127 -6.64 5.28 -11.80
CA GLY A 127 -7.62 4.25 -11.47
C GLY A 127 -7.60 3.07 -12.44
N PHE A 128 -7.53 3.33 -13.75
CA PHE A 128 -7.78 2.34 -14.80
C PHE A 128 -6.81 2.42 -15.99
N GLY A 129 -5.69 3.14 -15.86
CA GLY A 129 -4.77 3.39 -16.95
C GLY A 129 -4.94 4.79 -17.55
N THR A 130 -3.96 5.19 -18.38
CA THR A 130 -3.94 6.48 -19.08
C THR A 130 -4.70 6.44 -20.39
N GLU A 131 -5.02 5.26 -20.91
CA GLU A 131 -5.68 5.01 -22.18
C GLU A 131 -6.85 4.02 -22.00
N GLY A 132 -7.62 3.83 -23.08
CA GLY A 132 -8.70 2.86 -23.11
C GLY A 132 -10.05 3.42 -22.60
N PRO A 133 -11.08 2.53 -22.51
CA PRO A 133 -12.47 2.95 -22.28
C PRO A 133 -12.70 3.57 -20.89
N TYR A 134 -11.81 3.37 -19.95
CA TYR A 134 -11.95 3.83 -18.56
C TYR A 134 -10.96 4.94 -18.16
N ALA A 135 -10.09 5.41 -19.05
CA ALA A 135 -9.09 6.43 -18.76
C ALA A 135 -9.69 7.72 -18.17
N HIS A 136 -10.92 8.06 -18.57
CA HIS A 136 -11.65 9.23 -18.07
C HIS A 136 -12.30 9.03 -16.68
N LYS A 137 -12.44 7.79 -16.21
CA LYS A 137 -13.11 7.48 -14.94
C LYS A 137 -12.23 7.88 -13.75
N GLY A 138 -12.89 8.33 -12.69
CA GLY A 138 -12.25 8.49 -11.39
C GLY A 138 -11.81 7.14 -10.82
N GLY A 139 -10.58 7.05 -10.35
CA GLY A 139 -10.08 5.90 -9.62
C GLY A 139 -10.34 6.03 -8.12
N GLN A 140 -10.63 4.90 -7.50
CA GLN A 140 -10.68 4.77 -6.04
C GLN A 140 -10.49 3.29 -5.70
N ASP A 141 -9.90 3.00 -4.56
CA ASP A 141 -9.59 1.64 -4.09
C ASP A 141 -10.75 0.66 -4.25
N VAL A 142 -11.91 0.98 -3.65
CA VAL A 142 -13.09 0.12 -3.64
C VAL A 142 -13.62 -0.15 -5.06
N LEU A 143 -13.51 0.81 -5.97
CA LEU A 143 -13.91 0.60 -7.37
C LEU A 143 -12.97 -0.38 -8.08
N ALA A 144 -11.67 -0.30 -7.81
CA ALA A 144 -10.70 -1.24 -8.35
C ALA A 144 -10.89 -2.64 -7.77
N GLN A 145 -11.16 -2.75 -6.45
CA GLN A 145 -11.55 -4.03 -5.85
C GLN A 145 -12.76 -4.67 -6.54
N ALA A 146 -13.81 -3.87 -6.80
CA ALA A 146 -15.02 -4.37 -7.46
C ALA A 146 -14.75 -4.83 -8.90
N MET A 147 -14.08 -3.99 -9.69
CA MET A 147 -13.88 -4.23 -11.13
C MET A 147 -12.83 -5.29 -11.43
N SER A 148 -11.87 -5.53 -10.54
CA SER A 148 -10.86 -6.59 -10.68
C SER A 148 -11.36 -7.99 -10.31
N GLY A 149 -12.59 -8.09 -9.79
CA GLY A 149 -13.19 -9.36 -9.40
C GLY A 149 -12.87 -9.81 -7.97
N VAL A 150 -11.99 -9.12 -7.23
CA VAL A 150 -11.59 -9.57 -5.89
C VAL A 150 -12.77 -9.61 -4.91
N MET A 151 -13.73 -8.67 -5.01
CA MET A 151 -14.93 -8.67 -4.16
C MET A 151 -15.87 -9.87 -4.39
N ALA A 152 -15.83 -10.44 -5.59
CA ALA A 152 -16.64 -11.60 -5.93
C ALA A 152 -16.02 -12.93 -5.48
N ARG A 153 -14.75 -12.89 -5.03
CA ARG A 153 -14.02 -14.08 -4.58
C ARG A 153 -14.49 -14.47 -3.18
N LYS A 154 -14.78 -15.74 -3.01
CA LYS A 154 -15.33 -16.30 -1.77
C LYS A 154 -14.61 -17.59 -1.44
N CYS A 155 -14.45 -17.87 -0.15
CA CYS A 155 -13.99 -19.17 0.34
C CYS A 155 -15.14 -20.16 0.41
N ASP A 156 -16.35 -19.68 0.63
CA ASP A 156 -17.59 -20.45 0.62
C ASP A 156 -18.62 -19.76 -0.30
N PRO A 157 -19.31 -20.51 -1.19
CA PRO A 157 -20.33 -19.92 -2.08
C PRO A 157 -21.48 -19.22 -1.35
N SER A 158 -21.76 -19.57 -0.11
CA SER A 158 -22.81 -18.96 0.72
C SER A 158 -22.43 -17.57 1.26
N GLU A 159 -21.13 -17.23 1.28
CA GLU A 159 -20.67 -15.92 1.75
C GLU A 159 -21.15 -14.79 0.83
N PRO A 160 -21.48 -13.60 1.36
CA PRO A 160 -21.79 -12.45 0.52
C PRO A 160 -20.54 -11.94 -0.21
N MET A 161 -20.74 -11.19 -1.31
CA MET A 161 -19.68 -10.34 -1.86
C MET A 161 -19.33 -9.27 -0.82
N THR A 162 -18.04 -9.01 -0.63
CA THR A 162 -17.62 -8.09 0.43
C THR A 162 -16.52 -7.13 -0.05
N ILE A 163 -16.48 -5.97 0.57
CA ILE A 163 -15.36 -5.04 0.47
C ILE A 163 -14.29 -5.51 1.47
N TYR A 164 -13.06 -5.69 1.00
CA TYR A 164 -11.95 -5.90 1.91
C TYR A 164 -11.65 -4.57 2.63
N PRO A 165 -11.70 -4.53 3.98
CA PRO A 165 -11.71 -3.29 4.75
C PRO A 165 -10.30 -2.69 4.94
N THR A 166 -9.50 -2.76 3.89
CA THR A 166 -8.18 -2.13 3.79
C THR A 166 -7.93 -1.70 2.36
N ALA A 167 -7.12 -0.68 2.15
CA ALA A 167 -6.87 -0.10 0.84
C ALA A 167 -5.89 -0.97 0.02
N LEU A 168 -6.36 -2.15 -0.42
CA LEU A 168 -5.56 -3.13 -1.15
C LEU A 168 -5.05 -2.60 -2.50
N ALA A 169 -5.93 -1.94 -3.25
CA ALA A 169 -5.61 -1.45 -4.58
C ALA A 169 -4.64 -0.27 -4.51
N ASP A 170 -4.90 0.67 -3.60
CA ASP A 170 -4.03 1.83 -3.40
C ASP A 170 -2.62 1.42 -2.95
N TYR A 171 -2.51 0.52 -1.97
CA TYR A 171 -1.21 0.04 -1.49
C TYR A 171 -0.47 -0.74 -2.58
N SER A 172 -1.13 -1.68 -3.26
CA SER A 172 -0.53 -2.47 -4.34
C SER A 172 -0.04 -1.59 -5.47
N ALA A 173 -0.86 -0.63 -5.92
CA ALA A 173 -0.48 0.30 -6.98
C ALA A 173 0.64 1.26 -6.53
N GLY A 174 0.63 1.72 -5.28
CA GLY A 174 1.71 2.51 -4.71
C GLY A 174 3.04 1.76 -4.74
N MET A 175 3.06 0.48 -4.37
CA MET A 175 4.27 -0.36 -4.42
C MET A 175 4.72 -0.67 -5.85
N HIS A 176 3.80 -0.92 -6.79
CA HIS A 176 4.15 -1.06 -8.21
C HIS A 176 4.70 0.25 -8.78
N LEU A 177 4.21 1.40 -8.34
CA LEU A 177 4.73 2.69 -8.77
C LEU A 177 6.16 2.92 -8.25
N VAL A 178 6.47 2.53 -7.00
CA VAL A 178 7.86 2.48 -6.48
C VAL A 178 8.73 1.61 -7.36
N GLN A 179 8.30 0.38 -7.67
CA GLN A 179 9.04 -0.54 -8.54
C GLN A 179 9.30 0.11 -9.90
N GLY A 180 8.30 0.72 -10.53
CA GLY A 180 8.42 1.42 -11.80
C GLY A 180 9.45 2.56 -11.73
N ILE A 181 9.42 3.38 -10.68
CA ILE A 181 10.39 4.46 -10.46
C ILE A 181 11.81 3.91 -10.31
N LEU A 182 12.01 2.88 -9.49
CA LEU A 182 13.33 2.27 -9.30
C LEU A 182 13.87 1.66 -10.58
N LEU A 183 13.04 0.97 -11.37
CA LEU A 183 13.42 0.45 -12.69
C LEU A 183 13.80 1.57 -13.66
N ALA A 184 13.03 2.68 -13.67
CA ALA A 184 13.31 3.83 -14.50
C ALA A 184 14.61 4.55 -14.08
N LEU A 185 14.89 4.66 -12.79
CA LEU A 185 16.16 5.20 -12.27
C LEU A 185 17.35 4.35 -12.73
N LEU A 186 17.27 3.02 -12.57
CA LEU A 186 18.30 2.08 -13.03
C LEU A 186 18.52 2.13 -14.54
N GLN A 187 17.43 2.22 -15.32
CA GLN A 187 17.52 2.32 -16.78
C GLN A 187 18.12 3.66 -17.19
N ARG A 188 17.78 4.75 -16.51
CA ARG A 188 18.30 6.10 -16.77
C ARG A 188 19.82 6.16 -16.67
N GLU A 189 20.44 5.43 -15.73
CA GLU A 189 21.90 5.40 -15.60
C GLU A 189 22.60 4.81 -16.83
N ARG A 190 21.92 3.95 -17.58
CA ARG A 190 22.42 3.36 -18.83
C ARG A 190 22.02 4.18 -20.05
N ALA A 191 20.80 4.68 -20.09
CA ALA A 191 20.22 5.36 -21.25
C ALA A 191 20.53 6.87 -21.31
N GLY A 192 20.97 7.46 -20.18
CA GLY A 192 21.22 8.90 -20.05
C GLY A 192 19.95 9.80 -20.06
N ARG A 193 18.77 9.21 -20.23
CA ARG A 193 17.48 9.93 -20.32
C ARG A 193 16.43 9.30 -19.42
N GLY A 194 15.47 10.16 -18.97
CA GLY A 194 14.29 9.72 -18.23
C GLY A 194 13.21 9.13 -19.14
N GLN A 195 12.04 8.84 -18.54
CA GLN A 195 10.88 8.27 -19.23
C GLN A 195 9.59 8.53 -18.45
N SER A 196 8.45 8.36 -19.11
CA SER A 196 7.15 8.27 -18.45
C SER A 196 6.88 6.83 -18.05
N ILE A 197 6.30 6.66 -16.85
CA ILE A 197 5.80 5.38 -16.33
C ILE A 197 4.37 5.57 -15.82
N SER A 198 3.54 4.56 -15.97
CA SER A 198 2.18 4.57 -15.47
C SER A 198 1.84 3.26 -14.75
N VAL A 199 1.06 3.36 -13.70
CA VAL A 199 0.48 2.24 -12.95
C VAL A 199 -1.00 2.52 -12.71
N SER A 200 -1.84 1.50 -12.76
CA SER A 200 -3.24 1.65 -12.39
C SER A 200 -3.61 0.80 -11.18
N LEU A 201 -4.63 1.25 -10.43
CA LEU A 201 -5.25 0.47 -9.37
C LEU A 201 -5.77 -0.86 -9.92
N TYR A 202 -6.44 -0.81 -11.07
CA TYR A 202 -7.04 -1.97 -11.71
C TYR A 202 -6.01 -3.04 -12.10
N ASP A 203 -4.95 -2.65 -12.80
CA ASP A 203 -3.90 -3.59 -13.22
C ASP A 203 -3.16 -4.17 -12.02
N SER A 204 -2.93 -3.35 -10.99
CA SER A 204 -2.29 -3.79 -9.75
C SER A 204 -3.12 -4.84 -9.01
N MET A 205 -4.44 -4.70 -9.01
CA MET A 205 -5.35 -5.69 -8.45
C MET A 205 -5.41 -6.97 -9.27
N LEU A 206 -5.29 -6.90 -10.60
CA LEU A 206 -5.17 -8.10 -11.44
C LEU A 206 -3.84 -8.82 -11.22
N ALA A 207 -2.74 -8.07 -11.13
CA ALA A 207 -1.41 -8.62 -10.84
C ALA A 207 -1.35 -9.32 -9.47
N MET A 208 -2.02 -8.77 -8.46
CA MET A 208 -2.13 -9.39 -7.13
C MET A 208 -2.84 -10.75 -7.18
N GLN A 209 -3.74 -10.96 -8.13
CA GLN A 209 -4.49 -12.19 -8.35
C GLN A 209 -3.84 -13.11 -9.41
N MET A 210 -2.51 -13.03 -9.60
CA MET A 210 -1.82 -13.72 -10.71
C MET A 210 -2.04 -15.24 -10.74
N GLN A 211 -2.13 -15.91 -9.58
CA GLN A 211 -2.34 -17.37 -9.51
C GLN A 211 -3.75 -17.75 -9.92
N GLU A 212 -4.72 -17.03 -9.43
CA GLU A 212 -6.13 -17.20 -9.74
C GLU A 212 -6.42 -16.88 -11.21
N ALA A 213 -5.87 -15.78 -11.71
CA ALA A 213 -5.95 -15.41 -13.11
C ALA A 213 -5.32 -16.46 -14.01
N ALA A 214 -4.17 -17.02 -13.66
CA ALA A 214 -3.55 -18.11 -14.40
C ALA A 214 -4.44 -19.35 -14.44
N MET A 215 -5.07 -19.75 -13.32
CA MET A 215 -6.00 -20.88 -13.28
C MET A 215 -7.20 -20.66 -14.20
N TRP A 216 -7.78 -19.45 -14.16
CA TRP A 216 -8.89 -19.09 -15.04
C TRP A 216 -8.48 -19.09 -16.52
N LEU A 217 -7.39 -18.43 -16.87
CA LEU A 217 -6.92 -18.31 -18.25
C LEU A 217 -6.50 -19.66 -18.86
N MET A 218 -5.91 -20.55 -18.05
CA MET A 218 -5.40 -21.84 -18.52
C MET A 218 -6.41 -22.97 -18.42
N ARG A 219 -7.40 -22.90 -17.54
CA ARG A 219 -8.29 -24.01 -17.19
C ARG A 219 -9.77 -23.66 -17.15
N GLY A 220 -10.15 -22.37 -17.25
CA GLY A 220 -11.53 -21.89 -17.20
C GLY A 220 -12.25 -22.17 -15.89
N ARG A 221 -11.52 -22.24 -14.76
CA ARG A 221 -12.09 -22.53 -13.44
C ARG A 221 -11.45 -21.66 -12.37
N ASP A 222 -12.24 -21.42 -11.31
CA ASP A 222 -11.77 -20.70 -10.14
C ASP A 222 -10.76 -21.51 -9.31
N PHE A 223 -9.89 -20.78 -8.63
CA PHE A 223 -8.94 -21.29 -7.66
C PHE A 223 -8.91 -20.36 -6.44
N SER A 224 -8.85 -20.93 -5.23
CA SER A 224 -8.65 -20.17 -3.99
C SER A 224 -7.98 -21.06 -2.95
N TRP A 225 -6.90 -20.58 -2.37
CA TRP A 225 -6.25 -21.24 -1.25
C TRP A 225 -7.16 -21.32 -0.02
N GLY A 226 -7.97 -20.28 0.24
CA GLY A 226 -8.93 -20.25 1.35
C GLY A 226 -10.09 -21.20 1.20
N ALA A 227 -10.39 -21.65 -0.05
CA ALA A 227 -11.45 -22.63 -0.32
C ALA A 227 -10.98 -24.09 -0.29
N MET A 228 -9.69 -24.34 0.01
CA MET A 228 -9.18 -25.69 0.19
C MET A 228 -9.87 -26.37 1.36
N PRO A 229 -10.20 -27.69 1.27
CA PRO A 229 -11.03 -28.35 2.27
C PRO A 229 -10.43 -28.36 3.69
N TYR A 230 -9.12 -28.40 3.79
CA TYR A 230 -8.40 -28.43 5.08
C TYR A 230 -7.92 -27.04 5.54
N THR A 231 -8.42 -26.00 4.90
CA THR A 231 -8.11 -24.61 5.24
C THR A 231 -9.38 -23.89 5.71
N GLY A 232 -9.32 -23.22 6.84
CA GLY A 232 -10.49 -22.50 7.36
C GLY A 232 -10.18 -21.67 8.59
N VAL A 233 -11.13 -20.80 8.91
CA VAL A 233 -11.15 -20.05 10.17
C VAL A 233 -12.20 -20.67 11.09
N PHE A 234 -11.82 -20.90 12.34
CA PHE A 234 -12.63 -21.59 13.33
C PHE A 234 -12.65 -20.82 14.64
N ALA A 235 -13.86 -20.58 15.17
CA ALA A 235 -14.03 -19.95 16.47
C ALA A 235 -13.57 -20.87 17.61
N THR A 236 -12.89 -20.30 18.59
CA THR A 236 -12.51 -20.91 19.87
C THR A 236 -13.35 -20.34 20.99
N THR A 237 -13.10 -20.71 22.26
CA THR A 237 -13.84 -20.15 23.39
C THR A 237 -13.51 -18.67 23.67
N ASP A 238 -12.37 -18.18 23.21
CA ASP A 238 -11.81 -16.86 23.51
C ASP A 238 -11.43 -16.04 22.26
N GLY A 239 -11.61 -16.58 21.05
CA GLY A 239 -11.25 -15.92 19.82
C GLY A 239 -11.48 -16.78 18.57
N ALA A 240 -10.48 -16.87 17.71
CA ALA A 240 -10.50 -17.74 16.53
C ALA A 240 -9.08 -18.13 16.09
N ILE A 241 -8.98 -19.26 15.39
CA ILE A 241 -7.74 -19.72 14.74
C ILE A 241 -7.97 -19.93 13.26
N VAL A 242 -6.89 -19.76 12.47
CA VAL A 242 -6.83 -20.25 11.09
C VAL A 242 -5.98 -21.51 11.05
N ILE A 243 -6.43 -22.52 10.28
CA ILE A 243 -5.67 -23.73 9.98
C ILE A 243 -5.42 -23.78 8.47
N VAL A 244 -4.18 -24.14 8.06
CA VAL A 244 -3.79 -24.35 6.65
C VAL A 244 -3.21 -25.75 6.51
N GLY A 245 -4.03 -26.69 6.04
CA GLY A 245 -3.63 -28.09 5.86
C GLY A 245 -3.00 -28.43 4.52
N ALA A 246 -2.92 -27.49 3.59
CA ALA A 246 -2.59 -27.76 2.18
C ALA A 246 -1.15 -28.31 1.93
N PHE A 247 -0.22 -28.10 2.85
CA PHE A 247 1.19 -28.44 2.68
C PHE A 247 1.67 -29.67 3.47
N LYS A 248 0.77 -30.40 4.10
CA LYS A 248 1.06 -31.63 4.84
C LYS A 248 0.71 -32.87 3.99
N ALA A 249 1.46 -33.95 4.14
CA ALA A 249 1.25 -35.17 3.34
C ALA A 249 -0.13 -35.83 3.60
N ASN A 250 -0.54 -35.95 4.88
CA ASN A 250 -1.84 -36.45 5.30
C ASN A 250 -2.54 -35.42 6.19
N PRO A 251 -2.97 -34.27 5.63
CA PRO A 251 -3.38 -33.16 6.45
C PRO A 251 -4.57 -33.45 7.35
N LEU A 252 -5.56 -34.18 6.87
CA LEU A 252 -6.76 -34.48 7.63
C LEU A 252 -6.51 -35.47 8.76
N HIS A 253 -5.64 -36.45 8.56
CA HIS A 253 -5.17 -37.33 9.61
C HIS A 253 -4.49 -36.55 10.74
N GLU A 254 -3.52 -35.70 10.41
CA GLU A 254 -2.79 -34.90 11.37
C GLU A 254 -3.68 -33.90 12.13
N ILE A 255 -4.61 -33.28 11.43
CA ILE A 255 -5.62 -32.39 12.03
C ILE A 255 -6.51 -33.17 12.98
N SER A 256 -6.96 -34.37 12.61
CA SER A 256 -7.78 -35.23 13.48
C SER A 256 -7.06 -35.56 14.77
N LEU A 257 -5.80 -35.98 14.68
CA LEU A 257 -4.97 -36.27 15.84
C LEU A 257 -4.72 -35.05 16.73
N ALA A 258 -4.39 -33.88 16.12
CA ALA A 258 -4.21 -32.65 16.86
C ALA A 258 -5.47 -32.27 17.65
N LEU A 259 -6.63 -32.45 17.03
CA LEU A 259 -7.91 -32.12 17.65
C LEU A 259 -8.44 -33.21 18.59
N GLY A 260 -7.78 -34.37 18.67
CA GLY A 260 -8.24 -35.53 19.46
C GLY A 260 -9.58 -36.08 18.96
N LEU A 261 -9.73 -36.14 17.66
CA LEU A 261 -10.84 -36.76 16.95
C LEU A 261 -10.42 -38.15 16.44
N ASP A 262 -11.40 -38.98 16.11
CA ASP A 262 -11.17 -40.15 15.28
C ASP A 262 -10.60 -39.70 13.93
N ASP A 263 -9.83 -40.59 13.29
CA ASP A 263 -9.19 -40.25 12.01
C ASP A 263 -10.22 -39.99 10.92
N LEU A 264 -10.50 -38.73 10.65
CA LEU A 264 -11.45 -38.29 9.62
C LEU A 264 -11.00 -38.67 8.21
N SER A 265 -9.73 -38.99 7.98
CA SER A 265 -9.25 -39.45 6.67
C SER A 265 -9.71 -40.86 6.34
N ALA A 266 -10.14 -41.63 7.35
CA ALA A 266 -10.75 -42.95 7.20
C ALA A 266 -12.26 -42.89 6.88
N ASP A 267 -12.90 -41.73 7.05
CA ASP A 267 -14.31 -41.53 6.67
C ASP A 267 -14.44 -41.41 5.14
N PRO A 268 -15.29 -42.27 4.51
CA PRO A 268 -15.49 -42.24 3.06
C PRO A 268 -15.87 -40.86 2.47
N ARG A 269 -16.47 -39.99 3.28
CA ARG A 269 -16.80 -38.60 2.88
C ARG A 269 -15.56 -37.75 2.67
N PHE A 270 -14.40 -38.11 3.26
CA PHE A 270 -13.18 -37.33 3.27
C PHE A 270 -11.94 -38.13 2.87
N ALA A 271 -12.12 -39.32 2.28
CA ALA A 271 -11.06 -40.28 1.98
C ALA A 271 -10.00 -39.75 0.99
N ASP A 272 -10.34 -38.77 0.18
CA ASP A 272 -9.44 -38.08 -0.74
C ASP A 272 -9.78 -36.59 -0.84
N LEU A 273 -8.91 -35.84 -1.56
CA LEU A 273 -9.05 -34.40 -1.71
C LEU A 273 -10.37 -34.00 -2.39
N GLU A 274 -10.82 -34.75 -3.40
CA GLU A 274 -12.04 -34.45 -4.15
C GLU A 274 -13.30 -34.78 -3.31
N ALA A 275 -13.29 -35.87 -2.56
CA ALA A 275 -14.33 -36.20 -1.60
C ALA A 275 -14.41 -35.12 -0.49
N SER A 276 -13.26 -34.70 0.04
CA SER A 276 -13.19 -33.62 1.03
C SER A 276 -13.68 -32.28 0.47
N ARG A 277 -13.40 -31.95 -0.78
CA ARG A 277 -13.94 -30.74 -1.45
C ARG A 277 -15.46 -30.77 -1.56
N ARG A 278 -16.01 -31.88 -2.01
CA ARG A 278 -17.48 -32.05 -2.13
C ARG A 278 -18.18 -31.95 -0.78
N ASN A 279 -17.54 -32.44 0.27
CA ASN A 279 -18.11 -32.52 1.62
C ASN A 279 -17.50 -31.50 2.58
N ARG A 280 -16.90 -30.38 2.06
CA ARG A 280 -16.22 -29.38 2.85
C ARG A 280 -17.07 -28.81 3.98
N SER A 281 -18.34 -28.53 3.72
CA SER A 281 -19.26 -28.01 4.75
C SER A 281 -19.41 -28.98 5.91
N ALA A 282 -19.63 -30.28 5.65
CA ALA A 282 -19.73 -31.29 6.69
C ALA A 282 -18.41 -31.46 7.47
N LEU A 283 -17.27 -31.44 6.77
CA LEU A 283 -15.96 -31.46 7.42
C LEU A 283 -15.79 -30.26 8.36
N HIS A 284 -16.09 -29.06 7.85
CA HIS A 284 -15.96 -27.83 8.63
C HIS A 284 -16.92 -27.77 9.81
N GLU A 285 -18.09 -28.39 9.75
CA GLU A 285 -19.01 -28.54 10.90
C GLU A 285 -18.37 -29.35 12.02
N ILE A 286 -17.75 -30.48 11.69
CA ILE A 286 -17.03 -31.31 12.66
C ILE A 286 -15.89 -30.56 13.32
N LEU A 287 -15.06 -29.88 12.50
CA LEU A 287 -13.93 -29.10 12.98
C LEU A 287 -14.40 -27.93 13.87
N ARG A 288 -15.43 -27.18 13.47
CA ARG A 288 -16.01 -26.08 14.26
C ARG A 288 -16.51 -26.57 15.61
N ALA A 289 -17.29 -27.64 15.62
CA ALA A 289 -17.83 -28.21 16.87
C ALA A 289 -16.70 -28.59 17.85
N ARG A 290 -15.61 -29.13 17.34
CA ARG A 290 -14.48 -29.55 18.18
C ARG A 290 -13.64 -28.36 18.65
N ILE A 291 -13.31 -27.44 17.77
CA ILE A 291 -12.45 -26.27 18.07
C ILE A 291 -13.14 -25.32 19.05
N ALA A 292 -14.45 -25.20 18.99
CA ALA A 292 -15.23 -24.38 19.93
C ALA A 292 -15.20 -24.88 21.38
N THR A 293 -14.57 -26.02 21.67
CA THR A 293 -14.54 -26.60 23.04
C THR A 293 -13.36 -26.17 23.90
N ALA A 294 -12.36 -25.46 23.33
CA ALA A 294 -11.20 -24.99 24.10
C ALA A 294 -10.73 -23.63 23.59
N ASP A 295 -9.77 -23.03 24.27
CA ASP A 295 -9.20 -21.74 23.96
C ASP A 295 -8.19 -21.77 22.79
N THR A 296 -7.86 -20.60 22.28
CA THR A 296 -6.94 -20.39 21.17
C THR A 296 -5.56 -20.97 21.46
N ALA A 297 -5.01 -20.72 22.64
CA ALA A 297 -3.66 -21.18 23.00
C ALA A 297 -3.56 -22.71 23.05
N HIS A 298 -4.58 -23.38 23.58
CA HIS A 298 -4.68 -24.82 23.59
C HIS A 298 -4.61 -25.43 22.18
N TRP A 299 -5.40 -24.89 21.25
CA TRP A 299 -5.43 -25.45 19.90
C TRP A 299 -4.17 -25.16 19.10
N ILE A 300 -3.61 -23.95 19.24
CA ILE A 300 -2.35 -23.61 18.56
C ILE A 300 -1.23 -24.55 19.01
N ALA A 301 -1.05 -24.76 20.32
CA ALA A 301 -0.01 -25.68 20.82
C ALA A 301 -0.16 -27.09 20.23
N ARG A 302 -1.38 -27.65 20.21
CA ARG A 302 -1.63 -28.99 19.68
C ARG A 302 -1.44 -29.13 18.19
N LEU A 303 -1.75 -28.07 17.42
CA LEU A 303 -1.54 -28.05 15.98
C LEU A 303 -0.04 -27.92 15.64
N GLU A 304 0.68 -27.08 16.37
CA GLU A 304 2.13 -26.91 16.24
C GLU A 304 2.92 -28.19 16.62
N GLU A 305 2.50 -28.93 17.67
CA GLU A 305 3.09 -30.24 18.00
C GLU A 305 3.03 -31.24 16.83
N ARG A 306 2.09 -31.05 15.90
CA ARG A 306 1.92 -31.89 14.72
C ARG A 306 2.52 -31.21 13.47
N ASP A 307 3.27 -30.11 13.63
CA ASP A 307 3.82 -29.34 12.53
C ASP A 307 2.73 -28.96 11.49
N LEU A 308 1.56 -28.55 11.97
CA LEU A 308 0.46 -28.01 11.19
C LEU A 308 0.53 -26.49 11.21
N LEU A 309 0.32 -25.87 10.05
CA LEU A 309 0.28 -24.43 9.95
C LEU A 309 -1.02 -23.90 10.54
N ALA A 310 -0.91 -23.24 11.67
CA ALA A 310 -2.03 -22.60 12.35
C ALA A 310 -1.58 -21.28 12.98
N ALA A 311 -2.52 -20.35 13.11
CA ALA A 311 -2.25 -19.06 13.77
C ALA A 311 -3.54 -18.55 14.45
N PRO A 312 -3.42 -17.78 15.55
CA PRO A 312 -4.54 -17.03 16.08
C PRO A 312 -4.97 -15.92 15.10
N VAL A 313 -6.28 -15.70 14.98
CA VAL A 313 -6.81 -14.54 14.25
C VAL A 313 -6.82 -13.36 15.22
N ARG A 314 -6.00 -12.36 14.92
CA ARG A 314 -5.80 -11.17 15.75
C ARG A 314 -6.51 -9.95 15.20
N SER A 315 -6.93 -9.08 16.09
CA SER A 315 -7.25 -7.68 15.74
C SER A 315 -5.98 -6.92 15.37
N LEU A 316 -6.14 -5.78 14.68
CA LEU A 316 -4.99 -4.92 14.36
C LEU A 316 -4.25 -4.45 15.62
N GLY A 317 -4.98 -4.13 16.70
CA GLY A 317 -4.38 -3.72 17.97
C GLY A 317 -3.49 -4.79 18.58
N GLU A 318 -3.96 -6.05 18.60
CA GLU A 318 -3.18 -7.18 19.06
C GLU A 318 -1.96 -7.47 18.18
N ALA A 319 -2.12 -7.36 16.85
CA ALA A 319 -1.01 -7.53 15.92
C ALA A 319 0.07 -6.44 16.11
N LEU A 320 -0.34 -5.19 16.36
CA LEU A 320 0.60 -4.11 16.66
C LEU A 320 1.31 -4.28 18.02
N ALA A 321 0.70 -4.96 18.98
CA ALA A 321 1.28 -5.27 20.27
C ALA A 321 2.12 -6.57 20.30
N ASP A 322 2.14 -7.32 19.19
CA ASP A 322 2.84 -8.60 19.10
C ASP A 322 4.36 -8.44 19.24
N PRO A 323 5.05 -9.32 20.01
CA PRO A 323 6.51 -9.31 20.13
C PRO A 323 7.24 -9.33 18.79
N GLN A 324 6.72 -10.05 17.78
CA GLN A 324 7.33 -10.10 16.45
C GLN A 324 7.26 -8.75 15.74
N THR A 325 6.21 -7.98 15.94
CA THR A 325 6.07 -6.60 15.43
C THR A 325 7.16 -5.69 15.99
N ALA A 326 7.50 -5.87 17.28
CA ALA A 326 8.58 -5.14 17.91
C ALA A 326 9.97 -5.57 17.41
N VAL A 327 10.21 -6.87 17.27
CA VAL A 327 11.47 -7.42 16.71
C VAL A 327 11.70 -6.95 15.28
N ASN A 328 10.66 -6.88 14.47
CA ASN A 328 10.73 -6.40 13.09
C ASN A 328 10.74 -4.85 12.98
N ALA A 329 10.81 -4.13 14.11
CA ALA A 329 10.80 -2.67 14.14
C ALA A 329 9.64 -2.03 13.34
N MET A 330 8.48 -2.71 13.29
CA MET A 330 7.34 -2.28 12.47
C MET A 330 6.57 -1.09 13.05
N ILE A 331 6.94 -0.59 14.23
CA ILE A 331 6.36 0.62 14.81
C ILE A 331 7.47 1.64 15.02
N VAL A 332 7.32 2.78 14.38
CA VAL A 332 8.19 3.95 14.60
C VAL A 332 7.44 4.98 15.43
N ARG A 333 8.14 5.50 16.44
CA ARG A 333 7.62 6.53 17.34
C ARG A 333 8.51 7.76 17.28
N ARG A 334 7.90 8.90 17.43
CA ARG A 334 8.61 10.15 17.60
C ARG A 334 7.89 10.98 18.65
N ASP A 335 8.60 11.26 19.72
CA ASP A 335 8.13 12.18 20.74
C ASP A 335 8.35 13.63 20.29
N GLY A 336 7.42 14.50 20.60
CA GLY A 336 7.44 15.91 20.22
C GLY A 336 6.20 16.62 20.74
N LYS A 337 5.87 17.77 20.16
CA LYS A 337 4.61 18.48 20.49
C LYS A 337 3.38 17.60 20.30
N ILE A 338 3.46 16.66 19.36
CA ILE A 338 2.47 15.62 19.11
C ILE A 338 3.23 14.30 19.05
N SER A 339 2.81 13.32 19.87
CA SER A 339 3.37 11.97 19.81
C SER A 339 2.90 11.27 18.54
N LEU A 340 3.84 10.85 17.71
CA LEU A 340 3.57 10.09 16.49
C LEU A 340 3.84 8.61 16.72
N GLY A 341 2.90 7.75 16.34
CA GLY A 341 3.09 6.31 16.21
C GLY A 341 2.67 5.87 14.82
N LEU A 342 3.62 5.43 14.01
CA LEU A 342 3.38 5.05 12.60
C LEU A 342 3.91 3.65 12.31
N VAL A 343 3.35 2.99 11.30
CA VAL A 343 3.89 1.72 10.81
C VAL A 343 5.20 2.00 10.07
N GLY A 344 6.26 1.26 10.40
CA GLY A 344 7.60 1.37 9.81
C GLY A 344 7.69 0.81 8.39
N SER A 345 8.92 0.65 7.90
CA SER A 345 9.18 0.00 6.61
C SER A 345 9.29 -1.52 6.78
N PRO A 346 8.63 -2.34 5.95
CA PRO A 346 8.79 -3.79 5.96
C PRO A 346 10.07 -4.25 5.22
N VAL A 347 10.83 -3.33 4.64
CA VAL A 347 12.07 -3.63 3.94
C VAL A 347 13.25 -3.50 4.90
N HIS A 348 14.08 -4.53 4.98
CA HIS A 348 15.28 -4.56 5.80
C HIS A 348 16.49 -4.75 4.88
N LEU A 349 17.45 -3.83 4.93
CA LEU A 349 18.71 -3.91 4.20
C LEU A 349 19.85 -4.13 5.20
N SER A 350 20.85 -4.93 4.84
CA SER A 350 22.02 -5.20 5.71
C SER A 350 22.90 -3.97 5.92
N ASP A 351 22.92 -3.06 4.93
CA ASP A 351 23.86 -1.94 4.87
C ASP A 351 23.19 -0.57 4.98
N ALA A 352 21.87 -0.54 5.14
CA ALA A 352 21.11 0.69 5.33
C ALA A 352 19.89 0.43 6.22
N GLU A 353 19.60 1.37 7.12
CA GLU A 353 18.49 1.26 8.06
C GLU A 353 17.46 2.36 7.78
N PHE A 354 16.18 1.98 7.82
CA PHE A 354 15.06 2.92 7.75
C PHE A 354 15.17 3.94 8.89
N ALA A 355 14.94 5.21 8.58
CA ALA A 355 14.92 6.28 9.58
C ALA A 355 13.74 7.25 9.38
N LEU A 356 13.06 7.59 10.47
CA LEU A 356 12.10 8.70 10.51
C LEU A 356 12.87 10.03 10.62
N ARG A 357 13.35 10.56 9.49
CA ARG A 357 14.16 11.79 9.41
C ARG A 357 13.31 13.05 9.65
N HIS A 358 12.13 13.09 9.05
CA HIS A 358 11.17 14.19 9.14
C HIS A 358 9.80 13.67 9.55
N ALA A 359 9.16 14.36 10.51
CA ALA A 359 7.75 14.16 10.80
C ALA A 359 6.90 14.53 9.57
N PRO A 360 5.65 14.04 9.46
CA PRO A 360 4.73 14.53 8.45
C PRO A 360 4.60 16.05 8.54
N PRO A 361 4.78 16.81 7.43
CA PRO A 361 4.85 18.26 7.48
C PRO A 361 3.48 18.90 7.70
N ALA A 362 3.44 20.07 8.36
CA ALA A 362 2.29 20.96 8.27
C ALA A 362 2.12 21.48 6.84
N LEU A 363 0.94 21.98 6.49
CA LEU A 363 0.67 22.53 5.15
C LEU A 363 1.59 23.72 4.86
N GLY A 364 2.40 23.60 3.79
CA GLY A 364 3.31 24.65 3.37
C GLY A 364 4.51 24.91 4.28
N GLU A 365 4.74 24.06 5.28
CA GLU A 365 5.73 24.27 6.36
C GLU A 365 7.13 24.64 5.83
N ASP A 366 7.55 24.04 4.73
CA ASP A 366 8.90 24.20 4.18
C ASP A 366 8.98 25.18 3.02
N GLY A 367 7.89 25.87 2.69
CA GLY A 367 7.76 26.65 1.45
C GLY A 367 8.87 27.67 1.24
N GLU A 368 9.22 28.49 2.25
CA GLU A 368 10.29 29.49 2.14
C GLU A 368 11.66 28.85 1.93
N ALA A 369 11.96 27.78 2.68
CA ALA A 369 13.25 27.10 2.58
C ALA A 369 13.40 26.47 1.18
N ILE A 370 12.36 25.78 0.70
CA ILE A 370 12.34 25.17 -0.65
C ILE A 370 12.57 26.23 -1.73
N LEU A 371 11.89 27.39 -1.65
CA LEU A 371 12.05 28.46 -2.63
C LEU A 371 13.47 29.06 -2.61
N ALA A 372 14.01 29.31 -1.41
CA ALA A 372 15.37 29.81 -1.26
C ALA A 372 16.43 28.83 -1.81
N GLU A 373 16.30 27.54 -1.56
CA GLU A 373 17.17 26.47 -2.08
C GLU A 373 17.15 26.41 -3.63
N HIS A 374 16.03 26.84 -4.23
CA HIS A 374 15.86 26.88 -5.68
C HIS A 374 16.16 28.27 -6.28
N GLY A 375 16.78 29.14 -5.49
CA GLY A 375 17.36 30.42 -5.96
C GLY A 375 16.34 31.55 -6.11
N PHE A 376 15.20 31.48 -5.44
CA PHE A 376 14.30 32.64 -5.33
C PHE A 376 14.81 33.56 -4.22
N THR A 377 14.77 34.86 -4.50
CA THR A 377 15.17 35.90 -3.53
C THR A 377 14.10 36.07 -2.47
N ALA A 378 14.48 36.61 -1.31
CA ALA A 378 13.54 36.95 -0.26
C ALA A 378 12.42 37.90 -0.71
N ALA A 379 12.72 38.83 -1.65
CA ALA A 379 11.73 39.75 -2.21
C ALA A 379 10.72 39.03 -3.11
N GLU A 380 11.15 38.08 -3.94
CA GLU A 380 10.26 37.26 -4.76
C GLU A 380 9.36 36.38 -3.87
N ILE A 381 9.93 35.74 -2.85
CA ILE A 381 9.17 34.90 -1.89
C ILE A 381 8.11 35.74 -1.17
N ALA A 382 8.44 36.93 -0.69
CA ALA A 382 7.48 37.83 -0.07
C ALA A 382 6.37 38.28 -1.06
N GLY A 383 6.72 38.53 -2.31
CA GLY A 383 5.78 38.85 -3.39
C GLY A 383 4.79 37.68 -3.62
N PHE A 384 5.27 36.46 -3.79
CA PHE A 384 4.43 35.26 -3.99
C PHE A 384 3.45 35.02 -2.83
N LYS A 385 3.90 35.28 -1.58
CA LYS A 385 3.02 35.20 -0.42
C LYS A 385 1.94 36.28 -0.42
N SER A 386 2.30 37.54 -0.73
CA SER A 386 1.36 38.65 -0.78
C SER A 386 0.31 38.49 -1.87
N GLU A 387 0.65 37.81 -2.96
CA GLU A 387 -0.24 37.47 -4.07
C GLU A 387 -1.07 36.18 -3.83
N GLY A 388 -0.82 35.47 -2.72
CA GLY A 388 -1.47 34.19 -2.41
C GLY A 388 -1.08 33.03 -3.34
N VAL A 389 0.05 33.15 -4.05
CA VAL A 389 0.63 32.09 -4.88
C VAL A 389 1.27 31.02 -4.02
N VAL A 390 1.88 31.42 -2.89
CA VAL A 390 2.49 30.56 -1.88
C VAL A 390 1.75 30.74 -0.57
N GLY A 391 1.35 29.64 0.07
CA GLY A 391 0.61 29.61 1.32
C GLY A 391 1.45 29.21 2.53
#